data_c0672b7c1393d194041f2e536f513d8d
#
_entry.id   c0672b7c1393d194041f2e536f513d8d
#
_cell.length_a   1.000
_cell.length_b   1.000
_cell.length_c   1.000
_cell.angle_alpha   90.00
_cell.angle_beta   90.00
_cell.angle_gamma   90.00
#
_symmetry.space_group_name_H-M   'P 1'
#
loop_
_entity.id
_entity.type
_entity.pdbx_description
1 polymer ?
#
loop_
_entity_poly.entity_id
_entity_poly.type
_entity_poly.pdbx_seq_one_letter_code
_entity_poly.pdbx_strand_id
1 'polypeptide(L)'
;MILDCACRTSTFLSCAFREQEDDQATRPHLAAPSPPCYDDDPMSIRAESGRTNLVAIGVLVGVMIAGVWVWKRLSLDTQEYVIDQAIPMAFAGLVIAAGLVLLVRAVNRRRVQRGERAKLMAAFERATVQEKKLEIAFALIEVNGYRAEGLEPITPALRDLFATTLQQALGDKQHRIRGMAASYLGVLNDKTVIPLLLEALEDEHAYVRSCAALGLGRLRASEAKEKLTTVMEEDWDQTVRSRSKEALERIKQS
;
A
#
# COMPACT_ATOMS: atom_id res chain seq x y z
N MET A 1 -9.69 10.02 2.61
CA MET A 1 -9.19 9.23 3.72
C MET A 1 -8.62 7.89 3.22
N ILE A 2 -7.79 7.91 2.15
CA ILE A 2 -7.20 6.70 1.49
C ILE A 2 -5.70 6.93 1.12
N LEU A 3 -5.07 7.98 1.61
CA LEU A 3 -3.73 8.41 1.15
C LEU A 3 -2.57 8.11 2.12
N ASP A 4 -2.83 7.57 3.32
CA ASP A 4 -1.79 7.38 4.35
C ASP A 4 -1.23 5.95 4.49
N CYS A 5 -1.70 5.00 3.68
CA CYS A 5 -1.26 3.59 3.83
C CYS A 5 -0.03 3.20 2.99
N ALA A 6 0.35 4.02 1.98
CA ALA A 6 1.42 3.66 1.05
C ALA A 6 2.85 3.97 1.56
N CYS A 7 2.99 4.82 2.58
CA CYS A 7 4.31 5.25 3.07
C CYS A 7 4.88 4.38 4.20
N ARG A 8 4.06 3.49 4.80
CA ARG A 8 4.49 2.64 5.94
C ARG A 8 5.11 1.31 5.56
N THR A 9 4.90 0.84 4.33
CA THR A 9 5.37 -0.51 3.93
C THR A 9 6.82 -0.54 3.48
N SER A 10 7.35 0.54 2.89
CA SER A 10 8.75 0.60 2.43
C SER A 10 9.76 0.55 3.59
N THR A 11 9.41 1.12 4.75
CA THR A 11 10.29 1.13 5.94
C THR A 11 10.33 -0.24 6.64
N PHE A 12 9.28 -1.06 6.50
CA PHE A 12 9.21 -2.37 7.14
C PHE A 12 10.08 -3.42 6.46
N LEU A 13 10.18 -3.39 5.12
CA LEU A 13 11.07 -4.31 4.38
C LEU A 13 12.56 -4.04 4.67
N SER A 14 12.93 -2.78 4.81
CA SER A 14 14.31 -2.38 5.15
C SER A 14 14.70 -2.78 6.58
N CYS A 15 13.75 -2.81 7.53
CA CYS A 15 14.01 -3.28 8.89
C CYS A 15 14.14 -4.81 8.97
N ALA A 16 13.26 -5.55 8.27
CA ALA A 16 13.31 -7.03 8.32
C ALA A 16 14.59 -7.61 7.68
N PHE A 17 15.17 -6.89 6.70
CA PHE A 17 16.40 -7.33 6.04
C PHE A 17 17.66 -6.92 6.80
N ARG A 18 17.63 -5.80 7.54
CA ARG A 18 18.79 -5.33 8.34
C ARG A 18 19.01 -6.15 9.61
N GLU A 19 17.96 -6.75 10.18
CA GLU A 19 18.09 -7.67 11.32
C GLU A 19 18.77 -9.01 10.97
N GLN A 20 18.85 -9.35 9.69
CA GLN A 20 19.45 -10.61 9.24
C GLN A 20 20.98 -10.53 9.09
N GLU A 21 21.57 -9.33 8.98
CA GLU A 21 23.01 -9.13 8.84
C GLU A 21 23.75 -9.15 10.19
N ASP A 22 23.08 -8.89 11.31
CA ASP A 22 23.71 -8.78 12.63
C ASP A 22 23.86 -10.12 13.39
N ASP A 23 23.32 -11.23 12.91
CA ASP A 23 23.26 -12.52 13.63
C ASP A 23 24.46 -13.47 13.35
N GLN A 24 25.50 -13.03 12.62
CA GLN A 24 26.68 -13.88 12.30
C GLN A 24 27.97 -13.57 13.10
N ALA A 25 27.91 -12.72 14.13
CA ALA A 25 29.05 -12.46 14.99
C ALA A 25 28.90 -13.11 16.37
N THR A 26 29.25 -14.37 16.46
CA THR A 26 29.48 -15.10 17.72
C THR A 26 30.61 -14.46 18.52
N ARG A 27 30.34 -13.90 19.72
CA ARG A 27 31.29 -13.81 20.87
C ARG A 27 30.53 -13.71 22.20
N PRO A 28 31.15 -14.26 23.31
CA PRO A 28 30.45 -14.56 24.55
C PRO A 28 30.44 -13.42 25.56
N HIS A 29 29.35 -13.38 26.32
CA HIS A 29 29.15 -12.79 27.66
C HIS A 29 29.96 -11.55 28.07
N LEU A 30 29.34 -10.42 27.99
CA LEU A 30 29.43 -9.35 28.99
C LEU A 30 28.09 -8.62 29.02
N ALA A 31 27.52 -8.52 30.22
CA ALA A 31 26.22 -7.88 30.45
C ALA A 31 26.22 -6.44 29.93
N ALA A 32 25.45 -6.20 28.88
CA ALA A 32 25.20 -4.85 28.38
C ALA A 32 23.98 -4.27 29.11
N PRO A 33 24.03 -2.99 29.53
CA PRO A 33 22.89 -2.32 30.14
C PRO A 33 21.73 -2.24 29.15
N SER A 34 20.51 -2.41 29.68
CA SER A 34 19.26 -2.25 28.96
C SER A 34 19.25 -0.94 28.15
N PRO A 35 18.81 -0.98 26.87
CA PRO A 35 18.66 0.24 26.11
C PRO A 35 17.62 1.13 26.78
N PRO A 36 17.86 2.46 26.82
CA PRO A 36 16.87 3.39 27.37
C PRO A 36 15.58 3.28 26.57
N CYS A 37 14.48 3.23 27.29
CA CYS A 37 13.15 3.42 26.71
C CYS A 37 13.18 4.69 25.85
N TYR A 38 12.96 4.53 24.55
CA TYR A 38 12.74 5.65 23.66
C TYR A 38 11.36 6.20 23.99
N ASP A 39 11.35 7.25 24.78
CA ASP A 39 10.20 8.11 24.96
C ASP A 39 9.94 8.77 23.60
N ASP A 40 8.99 8.20 22.85
CA ASP A 40 8.36 8.87 21.73
C ASP A 40 7.64 10.11 22.26
N ASP A 41 8.36 11.21 22.29
CA ASP A 41 7.80 12.51 22.61
C ASP A 41 7.03 13.03 21.37
N PRO A 42 5.69 12.92 21.32
CA PRO A 42 4.91 13.35 20.16
C PRO A 42 4.80 14.87 20.04
N MET A 43 5.57 15.64 20.85
CA MET A 43 5.41 17.10 20.95
C MET A 43 6.31 17.93 20.03
N SER A 44 7.32 17.36 19.36
CA SER A 44 8.23 18.17 18.52
C SER A 44 7.71 18.44 17.09
N ILE A 45 6.74 17.66 16.59
CA ILE A 45 6.20 17.85 15.22
C ILE A 45 5.04 18.88 15.19
N ARG A 46 4.51 19.29 16.35
CA ARG A 46 3.38 20.24 16.42
C ARG A 46 3.75 21.72 16.35
N ALA A 47 5.00 22.08 16.49
CA ALA A 47 5.41 23.50 16.59
C ALA A 47 5.58 24.20 15.23
N GLU A 48 5.85 23.48 14.13
CA GLU A 48 6.02 24.13 12.82
C GLU A 48 4.71 24.29 12.01
N SER A 49 3.74 23.42 12.24
CA SER A 49 2.42 23.51 11.58
C SER A 49 1.59 24.74 12.05
N GLY A 50 1.83 25.24 13.27
CA GLY A 50 1.07 26.35 13.83
C GLY A 50 1.42 27.72 13.24
N ARG A 51 2.67 27.95 12.85
CA ARG A 51 3.11 29.26 12.31
C ARG A 51 2.68 29.49 10.86
N THR A 52 2.67 28.45 10.05
CA THR A 52 2.21 28.54 8.65
C THR A 52 0.71 28.78 8.57
N ASN A 53 -0.07 28.22 9.49
CA ASN A 53 -1.52 28.42 9.51
C ASN A 53 -1.93 29.84 9.93
N LEU A 54 -1.22 30.48 10.86
CA LEU A 54 -1.53 31.86 11.30
C LEU A 54 -1.24 32.88 10.20
N VAL A 55 -0.16 32.72 9.45
CA VAL A 55 0.13 33.59 8.30
C VAL A 55 -0.89 33.37 7.18
N ALA A 56 -1.26 32.12 6.89
CA ALA A 56 -2.28 31.80 5.90
C ALA A 56 -3.65 32.36 6.29
N ILE A 57 -4.02 32.26 7.57
CA ILE A 57 -5.25 32.86 8.10
C ILE A 57 -5.20 34.39 8.00
N GLY A 58 -4.08 35.02 8.35
CA GLY A 58 -3.90 36.47 8.25
C GLY A 58 -4.02 36.98 6.81
N VAL A 59 -3.43 36.27 5.84
CA VAL A 59 -3.56 36.56 4.42
C VAL A 59 -5.00 36.41 3.93
N LEU A 60 -5.69 35.33 4.33
CA LEU A 60 -7.09 35.10 3.99
C LEU A 60 -8.02 36.19 4.52
N VAL A 61 -7.83 36.59 5.79
CA VAL A 61 -8.59 37.68 6.40
C VAL A 61 -8.29 39.01 5.70
N GLY A 62 -7.04 39.29 5.38
CA GLY A 62 -6.64 40.49 4.64
C GLY A 62 -7.30 40.55 3.24
N VAL A 63 -7.30 39.45 2.51
CA VAL A 63 -7.97 39.34 1.19
C VAL A 63 -9.49 39.55 1.31
N MET A 64 -10.13 38.99 2.35
CA MET A 64 -11.56 39.19 2.61
C MET A 64 -11.89 40.65 2.90
N ILE A 65 -11.12 41.31 3.77
CA ILE A 65 -11.33 42.74 4.10
C ILE A 65 -11.13 43.61 2.85
N ALA A 66 -10.09 43.37 2.05
CA ALA A 66 -9.84 44.08 0.82
C ALA A 66 -10.99 43.86 -0.21
N GLY A 67 -11.48 42.62 -0.31
CA GLY A 67 -12.63 42.29 -1.17
C GLY A 67 -13.90 43.04 -0.79
N VAL A 68 -14.24 43.08 0.51
CA VAL A 68 -15.40 43.84 1.02
C VAL A 68 -15.25 45.35 0.77
N TRP A 69 -14.02 45.86 0.94
CA TRP A 69 -13.76 47.30 0.69
C TRP A 69 -13.89 47.66 -0.78
N VAL A 70 -13.38 46.86 -1.69
CA VAL A 70 -13.56 47.02 -3.15
C VAL A 70 -15.01 46.91 -3.52
N TRP A 71 -15.76 45.94 -2.98
CA TRP A 71 -17.18 45.73 -3.23
C TRP A 71 -18.04 46.97 -2.92
N LYS A 72 -17.77 47.63 -1.79
CA LYS A 72 -18.46 48.85 -1.38
C LYS A 72 -18.17 50.08 -2.28
N ARG A 73 -17.10 50.03 -3.05
CA ARG A 73 -16.70 51.11 -3.99
C ARG A 73 -17.23 50.95 -5.40
N LEU A 74 -17.76 49.78 -5.75
CA LEU A 74 -18.36 49.50 -7.07
C LEU A 74 -19.76 50.13 -7.20
N SER A 75 -20.11 50.63 -8.41
CA SER A 75 -21.44 51.08 -8.73
C SER A 75 -22.43 49.89 -8.76
N LEU A 76 -23.72 50.16 -8.55
CA LEU A 76 -24.77 49.13 -8.49
C LEU A 76 -24.80 48.29 -9.79
N ASP A 77 -24.69 48.92 -10.95
CA ASP A 77 -24.68 48.23 -12.26
C ASP A 77 -23.48 47.25 -12.39
N THR A 78 -22.30 47.63 -11.87
CA THR A 78 -21.12 46.76 -11.87
C THR A 78 -21.23 45.64 -10.84
N GLN A 79 -21.92 45.86 -9.73
CA GLN A 79 -22.18 44.80 -8.74
C GLN A 79 -23.11 43.72 -9.31
N GLU A 80 -24.15 44.09 -10.02
CA GLU A 80 -25.10 43.18 -10.68
C GLU A 80 -24.38 42.34 -11.74
N TYR A 81 -23.59 42.98 -12.62
CA TYR A 81 -22.76 42.27 -13.60
C TYR A 81 -21.78 41.26 -12.97
N VAL A 82 -21.14 41.63 -11.86
CA VAL A 82 -20.20 40.76 -11.17
C VAL A 82 -20.89 39.53 -10.56
N ILE A 83 -22.08 39.72 -9.97
CA ILE A 83 -22.83 38.61 -9.39
C ILE A 83 -23.34 37.66 -10.47
N ASP A 84 -23.96 38.20 -11.51
CA ASP A 84 -24.66 37.39 -12.50
C ASP A 84 -23.74 36.74 -13.52
N GLN A 85 -22.62 37.35 -13.84
CA GLN A 85 -21.77 36.88 -14.92
C GLN A 85 -20.31 36.58 -14.51
N ALA A 86 -19.67 37.48 -13.79
CA ALA A 86 -18.25 37.33 -13.50
C ALA A 86 -17.97 36.22 -12.47
N ILE A 87 -18.77 36.11 -11.40
CA ILE A 87 -18.60 35.08 -10.35
C ILE A 87 -18.84 33.67 -10.90
N PRO A 88 -19.95 33.37 -11.63
CA PRO A 88 -20.17 32.04 -12.19
C PRO A 88 -19.09 31.63 -13.18
N MET A 89 -18.65 32.57 -14.05
CA MET A 89 -17.58 32.29 -15.01
C MET A 89 -16.22 32.04 -14.32
N ALA A 90 -15.89 32.83 -13.29
CA ALA A 90 -14.67 32.62 -12.50
C ALA A 90 -14.69 31.29 -11.75
N PHE A 91 -15.85 30.93 -11.18
CA PHE A 91 -16.02 29.62 -10.52
C PHE A 91 -15.89 28.46 -11.51
N ALA A 92 -16.52 28.55 -12.68
CA ALA A 92 -16.37 27.54 -13.73
C ALA A 92 -14.91 27.41 -14.19
N GLY A 93 -14.21 28.54 -14.39
CA GLY A 93 -12.79 28.54 -14.71
C GLY A 93 -11.93 27.88 -13.64
N LEU A 94 -12.21 28.13 -12.36
CA LEU A 94 -11.50 27.52 -11.23
C LEU A 94 -11.72 26.01 -11.17
N VAL A 95 -12.95 25.54 -11.39
CA VAL A 95 -13.28 24.11 -11.43
C VAL A 95 -12.55 23.42 -12.59
N ILE A 96 -12.52 24.04 -13.76
CA ILE A 96 -11.80 23.51 -14.93
C ILE A 96 -10.29 23.46 -14.65
N ALA A 97 -9.72 24.53 -14.09
CA ALA A 97 -8.30 24.57 -13.74
C ALA A 97 -7.94 23.50 -12.69
N ALA A 98 -8.77 23.35 -11.65
CA ALA A 98 -8.58 22.30 -10.64
C ALA A 98 -8.66 20.90 -11.27
N GLY A 99 -9.64 20.65 -12.13
CA GLY A 99 -9.78 19.40 -12.89
C GLY A 99 -8.54 19.11 -13.75
N LEU A 100 -8.03 20.11 -14.46
CA LEU A 100 -6.82 19.98 -15.27
C LEU A 100 -5.58 19.64 -14.43
N VAL A 101 -5.40 20.32 -13.29
CA VAL A 101 -4.29 20.03 -12.36
C VAL A 101 -4.39 18.61 -11.83
N LEU A 102 -5.59 18.15 -11.45
CA LEU A 102 -5.78 16.77 -11.00
C LEU A 102 -5.50 15.76 -12.12
N LEU A 103 -5.92 16.04 -13.34
CA LEU A 103 -5.66 15.21 -14.51
C LEU A 103 -4.15 15.10 -14.79
N VAL A 104 -3.45 16.24 -14.83
CA VAL A 104 -1.99 16.29 -15.04
C VAL A 104 -1.26 15.52 -13.95
N ARG A 105 -1.66 15.69 -12.67
CA ARG A 105 -1.10 14.93 -11.55
C ARG A 105 -1.34 13.42 -11.70
N ALA A 106 -2.55 13.03 -12.09
CA ALA A 106 -2.89 11.61 -12.29
C ALA A 106 -2.06 10.98 -13.44
N VAL A 107 -1.93 11.70 -14.56
CA VAL A 107 -1.12 11.25 -15.71
C VAL A 107 0.36 11.15 -15.33
N ASN A 108 0.87 12.16 -14.62
CA ASN A 108 2.28 12.16 -14.20
C ASN A 108 2.60 11.03 -13.21
N ARG A 109 1.71 10.77 -12.23
CA ARG A 109 1.83 9.61 -11.32
C ARG A 109 1.88 8.30 -12.10
N ARG A 110 0.99 8.11 -13.09
CA ARG A 110 0.98 6.91 -13.94
C ARG A 110 2.27 6.76 -14.76
N ARG A 111 2.83 7.87 -15.27
CA ARG A 111 4.10 7.84 -16.02
C ARG A 111 5.28 7.45 -15.13
N VAL A 112 5.37 8.03 -13.93
CA VAL A 112 6.43 7.70 -12.96
C VAL A 112 6.35 6.23 -12.55
N GLN A 113 5.16 5.74 -12.19
CA GLN A 113 4.94 4.33 -11.83
C GLN A 113 5.33 3.38 -12.96
N ARG A 114 5.00 3.71 -14.22
CA ARG A 114 5.40 2.89 -15.39
C ARG A 114 6.92 2.86 -15.55
N GLY A 115 7.59 3.99 -15.34
CA GLY A 115 9.06 4.06 -15.40
C GLY A 115 9.75 3.25 -14.31
N GLU A 116 9.28 3.33 -13.07
CA GLU A 116 9.79 2.53 -11.95
C GLU A 116 9.53 1.04 -12.15
N ARG A 117 8.33 0.67 -12.59
CA ARG A 117 8.00 -0.71 -12.93
C ARG A 117 8.95 -1.27 -13.98
N ALA A 118 9.19 -0.56 -15.07
CA ALA A 118 10.09 -1.01 -16.13
C ALA A 118 11.53 -1.23 -15.62
N LYS A 119 12.02 -0.35 -14.74
CA LYS A 119 13.33 -0.51 -14.10
C LYS A 119 13.38 -1.75 -13.21
N LEU A 120 12.34 -1.99 -12.39
CA LEU A 120 12.26 -3.15 -11.52
C LEU A 120 12.14 -4.45 -12.32
N MET A 121 11.38 -4.47 -13.42
CA MET A 121 11.30 -5.64 -14.31
C MET A 121 12.68 -5.97 -14.90
N ALA A 122 13.40 -4.99 -15.41
CA ALA A 122 14.75 -5.19 -15.92
C ALA A 122 15.75 -5.61 -14.83
N ALA A 123 15.57 -5.13 -13.59
CA ALA A 123 16.37 -5.55 -12.44
C ALA A 123 16.06 -7.00 -12.03
N PHE A 124 14.77 -7.41 -12.08
CA PHE A 124 14.33 -8.77 -11.80
C PHE A 124 14.94 -9.79 -12.76
N GLU A 125 15.00 -9.46 -14.06
CA GLU A 125 15.62 -10.33 -15.07
C GLU A 125 17.14 -10.46 -14.88
N ARG A 126 17.80 -9.40 -14.43
CA ARG A 126 19.26 -9.39 -14.19
C ARG A 126 19.67 -10.03 -12.87
N ALA A 127 18.76 -10.14 -11.92
CA ALA A 127 19.05 -10.69 -10.60
C ALA A 127 19.35 -12.19 -10.69
N THR A 128 20.54 -12.58 -10.24
CA THR A 128 20.98 -13.98 -10.19
C THR A 128 20.79 -14.60 -8.80
N VAL A 129 20.81 -13.77 -7.74
CA VAL A 129 20.63 -14.19 -6.36
C VAL A 129 19.14 -14.28 -6.05
N GLN A 130 18.69 -15.43 -5.55
CA GLN A 130 17.29 -15.70 -5.28
C GLN A 130 16.67 -14.71 -4.28
N GLU A 131 17.38 -14.36 -3.23
CA GLU A 131 16.95 -13.40 -2.21
C GLU A 131 16.69 -12.00 -2.80
N LYS A 132 17.65 -11.48 -3.60
CA LYS A 132 17.48 -10.21 -4.32
C LYS A 132 16.33 -10.27 -5.31
N LYS A 133 16.18 -11.39 -5.98
CA LYS A 133 15.09 -11.60 -6.94
C LYS A 133 13.73 -11.53 -6.24
N LEU A 134 13.63 -12.12 -5.06
CA LEU A 134 12.43 -12.10 -4.23
C LEU A 134 12.10 -10.69 -3.71
N GLU A 135 13.12 -9.96 -3.24
CA GLU A 135 12.97 -8.56 -2.81
C GLU A 135 12.44 -7.66 -3.94
N ILE A 136 13.04 -7.78 -5.13
CA ILE A 136 12.59 -7.04 -6.32
C ILE A 136 11.17 -7.45 -6.72
N ALA A 137 10.83 -8.75 -6.62
CA ALA A 137 9.49 -9.26 -6.92
C ALA A 137 8.44 -8.66 -5.97
N PHE A 138 8.73 -8.57 -4.68
CA PHE A 138 7.85 -7.92 -3.70
C PHE A 138 7.68 -6.43 -4.00
N ALA A 139 8.78 -5.71 -4.20
CA ALA A 139 8.75 -4.29 -4.56
C ALA A 139 7.96 -4.04 -5.85
N LEU A 140 8.05 -4.94 -6.83
CA LEU A 140 7.34 -4.84 -8.09
C LEU A 140 5.83 -4.93 -7.92
N ILE A 141 5.34 -5.89 -7.11
CA ILE A 141 3.91 -6.02 -6.80
C ILE A 141 3.39 -4.78 -6.06
N GLU A 142 4.17 -4.25 -5.10
CA GLU A 142 3.81 -3.05 -4.34
C GLU A 142 3.74 -1.80 -5.23
N VAL A 143 4.76 -1.54 -6.05
CA VAL A 143 4.79 -0.41 -7.01
C VAL A 143 3.67 -0.51 -8.02
N ASN A 144 3.28 -1.73 -8.41
CA ASN A 144 2.15 -1.97 -9.30
C ASN A 144 0.78 -1.86 -8.59
N GLY A 145 0.74 -1.52 -7.31
CA GLY A 145 -0.48 -1.33 -6.53
C GLY A 145 -1.29 -2.61 -6.34
N TYR A 146 -0.62 -3.75 -6.18
CA TYR A 146 -1.24 -5.07 -6.02
C TYR A 146 -2.18 -5.46 -7.17
N ARG A 147 -1.76 -5.17 -8.41
CA ARG A 147 -2.48 -5.53 -9.63
C ARG A 147 -1.60 -6.37 -10.54
N ALA A 148 -2.21 -7.32 -11.26
CA ALA A 148 -1.50 -8.15 -12.22
C ALA A 148 -1.22 -7.42 -13.56
N GLU A 149 -2.00 -6.37 -13.87
CA GLU A 149 -1.93 -5.66 -15.13
C GLU A 149 -0.53 -5.10 -15.41
N GLY A 150 0.03 -5.46 -16.55
CA GLY A 150 1.35 -5.03 -17.00
C GLY A 150 2.52 -5.79 -16.37
N LEU A 151 2.26 -6.93 -15.71
CA LEU A 151 3.27 -7.88 -15.24
C LEU A 151 3.23 -9.19 -16.06
N GLU A 152 2.35 -9.27 -17.06
CA GLU A 152 2.12 -10.45 -17.87
C GLU A 152 3.41 -11.14 -18.36
N PRO A 153 4.45 -10.41 -18.85
CA PRO A 153 5.67 -11.04 -19.36
C PRO A 153 6.45 -11.82 -18.30
N ILE A 154 6.39 -11.39 -17.03
CA ILE A 154 7.16 -11.98 -15.94
C ILE A 154 6.28 -12.78 -14.96
N THR A 155 4.96 -12.80 -15.16
CA THR A 155 4.01 -13.53 -14.30
C THR A 155 4.40 -14.99 -14.05
N PRO A 156 4.81 -15.79 -15.05
CA PRO A 156 5.23 -17.16 -14.79
C PRO A 156 6.44 -17.25 -13.86
N ALA A 157 7.44 -16.39 -14.06
CA ALA A 157 8.64 -16.37 -13.22
C ALA A 157 8.35 -15.89 -11.79
N LEU A 158 7.43 -14.91 -11.63
CA LEU A 158 6.96 -14.48 -10.31
C LEU A 158 6.18 -15.59 -9.59
N ARG A 159 5.28 -16.27 -10.33
CA ARG A 159 4.52 -17.40 -9.78
C ARG A 159 5.46 -18.48 -9.27
N ASP A 160 6.40 -18.92 -10.08
CA ASP A 160 7.33 -20.00 -9.72
C ASP A 160 8.22 -19.60 -8.54
N LEU A 161 8.68 -18.36 -8.49
CA LEU A 161 9.45 -17.82 -7.38
C LEU A 161 8.64 -17.81 -6.08
N PHE A 162 7.41 -17.27 -6.10
CA PHE A 162 6.56 -17.21 -4.91
C PHE A 162 6.08 -18.60 -4.47
N ALA A 163 5.75 -19.49 -5.41
CA ALA A 163 5.39 -20.87 -5.10
C ALA A 163 6.54 -21.61 -4.40
N THR A 164 7.75 -21.51 -4.94
CA THR A 164 8.95 -22.09 -4.31
C THR A 164 9.21 -21.48 -2.93
N THR A 165 9.06 -20.17 -2.78
CA THR A 165 9.23 -19.47 -1.51
C THR A 165 8.21 -19.92 -0.47
N LEU A 166 6.96 -20.13 -0.86
CA LEU A 166 5.90 -20.61 0.02
C LEU A 166 6.20 -22.03 0.52
N GLN A 167 6.72 -22.91 -0.34
CA GLN A 167 6.99 -24.32 -0.01
C GLN A 167 8.30 -24.54 0.77
N GLN A 168 9.34 -23.75 0.49
CA GLN A 168 10.71 -24.03 0.97
C GLN A 168 11.17 -23.18 2.14
N ALA A 169 10.43 -22.15 2.49
CA ALA A 169 10.84 -21.26 3.57
C ALA A 169 10.64 -21.92 4.94
N LEU A 170 11.66 -22.57 5.45
CA LEU A 170 11.69 -23.25 6.75
C LEU A 170 12.32 -22.33 7.81
N GLY A 171 11.61 -22.09 8.91
CA GLY A 171 12.12 -21.37 10.08
C GLY A 171 11.23 -20.21 10.55
N ASP A 172 11.31 -19.89 11.84
CA ASP A 172 10.41 -18.93 12.52
C ASP A 172 10.38 -17.52 11.92
N LYS A 173 11.52 -17.02 11.45
CA LYS A 173 11.59 -15.67 10.82
C LYS A 173 11.06 -15.64 9.40
N GLN A 174 10.87 -16.78 8.76
CA GLN A 174 10.46 -16.88 7.36
C GLN A 174 8.94 -16.95 7.14
N HIS A 175 8.15 -17.13 8.21
CA HIS A 175 6.68 -17.12 8.10
C HIS A 175 6.14 -15.81 7.46
N ARG A 176 6.81 -14.67 7.69
CA ARG A 176 6.45 -13.41 7.04
C ARG A 176 6.65 -13.46 5.52
N ILE A 177 7.79 -14.01 5.08
CA ILE A 177 8.12 -14.15 3.66
C ILE A 177 7.14 -15.13 2.99
N ARG A 178 6.86 -16.28 3.63
CA ARG A 178 5.86 -17.25 3.17
C ARG A 178 4.47 -16.60 3.03
N GLY A 179 4.02 -15.87 4.07
CA GLY A 179 2.72 -15.19 4.03
C GLY A 179 2.65 -14.14 2.92
N MET A 180 3.70 -13.33 2.74
CA MET A 180 3.76 -12.37 1.63
C MET A 180 3.68 -13.09 0.28
N ALA A 181 4.43 -14.18 0.10
CA ALA A 181 4.38 -14.97 -1.13
C ALA A 181 2.98 -15.53 -1.39
N ALA A 182 2.29 -16.08 -0.37
CA ALA A 182 0.91 -16.55 -0.47
C ALA A 182 -0.05 -15.42 -0.90
N SER A 183 0.05 -14.26 -0.27
CA SER A 183 -0.77 -13.10 -0.62
C SER A 183 -0.54 -12.61 -2.05
N TYR A 184 0.72 -12.63 -2.52
CA TYR A 184 1.09 -12.12 -3.84
C TYR A 184 0.80 -13.11 -4.97
N LEU A 185 0.82 -14.42 -4.69
CA LEU A 185 0.26 -15.42 -5.61
C LEU A 185 -1.20 -15.12 -5.95
N GLY A 186 -1.98 -14.70 -4.97
CA GLY A 186 -3.37 -14.26 -5.19
C GLY A 186 -3.51 -13.00 -6.07
N VAL A 187 -2.47 -12.16 -6.16
CA VAL A 187 -2.46 -10.96 -7.01
C VAL A 187 -2.24 -11.31 -8.49
N LEU A 188 -1.45 -12.36 -8.78
CA LEU A 188 -1.09 -12.74 -10.16
C LEU A 188 -2.28 -13.26 -10.98
N ASN A 189 -3.42 -13.49 -10.34
CA ASN A 189 -4.66 -13.98 -10.98
C ASN A 189 -4.48 -15.30 -11.75
N ASP A 190 -3.55 -16.15 -11.31
CA ASP A 190 -3.30 -17.47 -11.88
C ASP A 190 -3.96 -18.54 -11.01
N LYS A 191 -4.99 -19.20 -11.55
CA LYS A 191 -5.74 -20.24 -10.83
C LYS A 191 -4.94 -21.52 -10.57
N THR A 192 -3.83 -21.73 -11.25
CA THR A 192 -2.99 -22.92 -11.05
C THR A 192 -2.38 -23.00 -9.65
N VAL A 193 -2.32 -21.87 -8.95
CA VAL A 193 -1.77 -21.81 -7.57
C VAL A 193 -2.81 -22.11 -6.48
N ILE A 194 -4.08 -22.31 -6.82
CA ILE A 194 -5.15 -22.58 -5.85
C ILE A 194 -4.83 -23.78 -4.95
N PRO A 195 -4.38 -24.95 -5.46
CA PRO A 195 -4.05 -26.08 -4.60
C PRO A 195 -2.97 -25.75 -3.57
N LEU A 196 -1.95 -24.99 -3.97
CA LEU A 196 -0.86 -24.55 -3.09
C LEU A 196 -1.37 -23.60 -1.98
N LEU A 197 -2.28 -22.69 -2.32
CA LEU A 197 -2.88 -21.79 -1.34
C LEU A 197 -3.86 -22.52 -0.40
N LEU A 198 -4.51 -23.59 -0.86
CA LEU A 198 -5.31 -24.46 -0.01
C LEU A 198 -4.47 -25.23 1.02
N GLU A 199 -3.28 -25.68 0.63
CA GLU A 199 -2.30 -26.27 1.54
C GLU A 199 -1.79 -25.23 2.56
N ALA A 200 -1.52 -24.00 2.11
CA ALA A 200 -1.07 -22.91 2.98
C ALA A 200 -2.13 -22.44 4.00
N LEU A 201 -3.40 -22.80 3.86
CA LEU A 201 -4.41 -22.62 4.91
C LEU A 201 -4.19 -23.52 6.13
N GLU A 202 -3.37 -24.55 6.02
CA GLU A 202 -3.00 -25.47 7.10
C GLU A 202 -1.63 -25.16 7.71
N ASP A 203 -0.99 -24.05 7.30
CA ASP A 203 0.33 -23.66 7.83
C ASP A 203 0.26 -23.45 9.36
N GLU A 204 1.34 -23.79 10.04
CA GLU A 204 1.48 -23.63 11.49
C GLU A 204 1.30 -22.17 11.95
N HIS A 205 1.72 -21.20 11.12
CA HIS A 205 1.66 -19.78 11.43
C HIS A 205 0.36 -19.12 10.94
N ALA A 206 -0.39 -18.53 11.85
CA ALA A 206 -1.62 -17.80 11.56
C ALA A 206 -1.46 -16.72 10.49
N TYR A 207 -0.29 -16.05 10.44
CA TYR A 207 0.00 -15.05 9.42
C TYR A 207 -0.02 -15.65 8.00
N VAL A 208 0.57 -16.83 7.80
CA VAL A 208 0.58 -17.53 6.50
C VAL A 208 -0.84 -17.95 6.12
N ARG A 209 -1.59 -18.57 7.05
CA ARG A 209 -2.98 -18.96 6.84
C ARG A 209 -3.86 -17.75 6.45
N SER A 210 -3.72 -16.63 7.15
CA SER A 210 -4.48 -15.40 6.84
C SER A 210 -4.15 -14.83 5.46
N CYS A 211 -2.88 -14.88 5.05
CA CYS A 211 -2.43 -14.46 3.72
C CYS A 211 -2.90 -15.42 2.62
N ALA A 212 -2.93 -16.72 2.89
CA ALA A 212 -3.48 -17.72 1.97
C ALA A 212 -4.99 -17.50 1.74
N ALA A 213 -5.75 -17.26 2.81
CA ALA A 213 -7.16 -16.92 2.71
C ALA A 213 -7.38 -15.66 1.85
N LEU A 214 -6.58 -14.61 2.07
CA LEU A 214 -6.62 -13.38 1.27
C LEU A 214 -6.31 -13.65 -0.21
N GLY A 215 -5.30 -14.50 -0.49
CA GLY A 215 -4.92 -14.92 -1.85
C GLY A 215 -6.07 -15.64 -2.56
N LEU A 216 -6.68 -16.63 -1.91
CA LEU A 216 -7.84 -17.37 -2.43
C LEU A 216 -9.05 -16.47 -2.70
N GLY A 217 -9.29 -15.49 -1.82
CA GLY A 217 -10.34 -14.49 -2.02
C GLY A 217 -10.10 -13.59 -3.24
N ARG A 218 -8.83 -13.20 -3.51
CA ARG A 218 -8.45 -12.43 -4.70
C ARG A 218 -8.63 -13.21 -5.98
N LEU A 219 -8.27 -14.50 -5.97
CA LEU A 219 -8.47 -15.42 -7.09
C LEU A 219 -9.93 -15.78 -7.33
N ARG A 220 -10.83 -15.43 -6.40
CA ARG A 220 -12.23 -15.87 -6.39
C ARG A 220 -12.36 -17.38 -6.57
N ALA A 221 -11.53 -18.12 -5.84
CA ALA A 221 -11.43 -19.57 -5.92
C ALA A 221 -12.69 -20.23 -5.35
N SER A 222 -13.62 -20.62 -6.23
CA SER A 222 -14.86 -21.31 -5.84
C SER A 222 -14.59 -22.65 -5.14
N GLU A 223 -13.51 -23.30 -5.54
CA GLU A 223 -13.05 -24.59 -4.99
C GLU A 223 -12.62 -24.49 -3.52
N ALA A 224 -12.26 -23.29 -3.08
CA ALA A 224 -11.82 -23.04 -1.70
C ALA A 224 -12.96 -22.78 -0.72
N LYS A 225 -14.22 -22.68 -1.18
CA LYS A 225 -15.36 -22.28 -0.33
C LYS A 225 -15.52 -23.13 0.91
N GLU A 226 -15.51 -24.44 0.75
CA GLU A 226 -15.72 -25.38 1.84
C GLU A 226 -14.62 -25.24 2.90
N LYS A 227 -13.34 -25.27 2.48
CA LYS A 227 -12.20 -25.14 3.36
C LYS A 227 -12.15 -23.78 4.06
N LEU A 228 -12.44 -22.69 3.35
CA LEU A 228 -12.51 -21.35 3.92
C LEU A 228 -13.63 -21.21 4.95
N THR A 229 -14.77 -21.94 4.78
CA THR A 229 -15.85 -21.95 5.75
C THR A 229 -15.39 -22.65 7.03
N THR A 230 -14.75 -23.81 6.93
CA THR A 230 -14.19 -24.52 8.09
C THR A 230 -13.16 -23.65 8.83
N VAL A 231 -12.23 -23.03 8.10
CA VAL A 231 -11.20 -22.13 8.70
C VAL A 231 -11.85 -20.91 9.35
N MET A 232 -12.90 -20.35 8.77
CA MET A 232 -13.64 -19.22 9.36
C MET A 232 -14.30 -19.59 10.68
N GLU A 233 -14.77 -20.81 10.84
CA GLU A 233 -15.48 -21.27 12.03
C GLU A 233 -14.54 -21.80 13.12
N GLU A 234 -13.48 -22.52 12.74
CA GLU A 234 -12.69 -23.34 13.64
C GLU A 234 -11.28 -22.78 13.94
N ASP A 235 -10.74 -21.87 13.13
CA ASP A 235 -9.37 -21.36 13.38
C ASP A 235 -9.31 -20.60 14.70
N TRP A 236 -8.29 -20.87 15.49
CA TRP A 236 -8.07 -20.20 16.77
C TRP A 236 -7.71 -18.71 16.64
N ASP A 237 -7.11 -18.27 15.50
CA ASP A 237 -6.71 -16.90 15.27
C ASP A 237 -7.84 -16.06 14.64
N GLN A 238 -8.17 -14.95 15.29
CA GLN A 238 -9.25 -14.08 14.84
C GLN A 238 -8.97 -13.44 13.48
N THR A 239 -7.70 -13.14 13.15
CA THR A 239 -7.32 -12.53 11.88
C THR A 239 -7.56 -13.50 10.74
N VAL A 240 -7.23 -14.79 10.96
CA VAL A 240 -7.48 -15.87 9.98
C VAL A 240 -8.98 -16.00 9.72
N ARG A 241 -9.80 -16.08 10.78
CA ARG A 241 -11.27 -16.15 10.65
C ARG A 241 -11.82 -14.96 9.88
N SER A 242 -11.38 -13.74 10.20
CA SER A 242 -11.81 -12.51 9.53
C SER A 242 -11.43 -12.49 8.05
N ARG A 243 -10.21 -12.91 7.70
CA ARG A 243 -9.74 -12.99 6.31
C ARG A 243 -10.46 -14.07 5.52
N SER A 244 -10.76 -15.21 6.14
CA SER A 244 -11.53 -16.28 5.50
C SER A 244 -12.96 -15.82 5.19
N LYS A 245 -13.60 -15.09 6.10
CA LYS A 245 -14.90 -14.45 5.86
C LYS A 245 -14.85 -13.45 4.69
N GLU A 246 -13.86 -12.56 4.68
CA GLU A 246 -13.64 -11.60 3.58
C GLU A 246 -13.45 -12.32 2.24
N ALA A 247 -12.68 -13.40 2.22
CA ALA A 247 -12.46 -14.22 1.03
C ALA A 247 -13.77 -14.85 0.52
N LEU A 248 -14.57 -15.41 1.40
CA LEU A 248 -15.88 -15.99 1.06
C LEU A 248 -16.85 -14.94 0.49
N GLU A 249 -16.85 -13.72 1.04
CA GLU A 249 -17.65 -12.62 0.52
C GLU A 249 -17.22 -12.23 -0.91
N ARG A 250 -15.91 -12.18 -1.19
CA ARG A 250 -15.38 -11.89 -2.53
C ARG A 250 -15.71 -12.99 -3.55
N ILE A 251 -15.69 -14.25 -3.12
CA ILE A 251 -16.05 -15.40 -3.96
C ILE A 251 -17.56 -15.39 -4.29
N LYS A 252 -18.42 -14.95 -3.36
CA LYS A 252 -19.88 -14.82 -3.60
C LYS A 252 -20.23 -13.72 -4.60
N GLN A 253 -19.40 -12.68 -4.70
CA GLN A 253 -19.61 -11.55 -5.62
C GLN A 253 -19.13 -11.82 -7.05
N SER A 254 -18.62 -13.00 -7.32
CA SER A 254 -18.17 -13.46 -8.64
C SER A 254 -19.30 -14.14 -9.40
#